data_0f66e415aeb66a7638444f40cf6723d9
#
_entry.id   0f66e415aeb66a7638444f40cf6723d9
#
_cell.length_a   1.000
_cell.length_b   1.000
_cell.length_c   1.000
_cell.angle_alpha   90.00
_cell.angle_beta   90.00
_cell.angle_gamma   90.00
#
_symmetry.space_group_name_H-M   'P 1'
#
loop_
_entity.id
_entity.type
_entity.pdbx_description
1 polymer ?
#
loop_
_entity_poly.entity_id
_entity_poly.type
_entity_poly.pdbx_seq_one_letter_code
_entity_poly.pdbx_strand_id
1 'polypeptide(L)' 'LKHQIGVNAGKVWKLLNDNKRWSYCDLKRASELSDRDLNAAIGWLARENKIDFECSNGDDCLFLSVNVYIG' A
#
# COMPACT_ATOMS: atom_id res chain seq x y z
N LEU A 1 -1.18 -0.03 -19.14
CA LEU A 1 -0.75 0.82 -18.05
C LEU A 1 -1.64 0.67 -16.81
N LYS A 2 -2.96 0.77 -17.00
CA LYS A 2 -3.88 0.53 -15.91
C LYS A 2 -3.78 -0.90 -15.39
N HIS A 3 -3.57 -1.83 -16.29
CA HIS A 3 -3.40 -3.23 -15.92
C HIS A 3 -2.19 -3.40 -15.01
N GLN A 4 -1.10 -2.73 -15.32
CA GLN A 4 0.11 -2.83 -14.51
C GLN A 4 -0.09 -2.21 -13.13
N ILE A 5 -0.84 -1.12 -13.04
CA ILE A 5 -1.16 -0.51 -11.76
C ILE A 5 -1.96 -1.49 -10.90
N GLY A 6 -2.94 -2.17 -11.47
CA GLY A 6 -3.72 -3.16 -10.74
C GLY A 6 -2.88 -4.33 -10.25
N VAL A 7 -1.97 -4.81 -11.10
CA VAL A 7 -1.07 -5.90 -10.71
C VAL A 7 -0.16 -5.46 -9.57
N ASN A 8 0.40 -4.26 -9.68
CA ASN A 8 1.28 -3.74 -8.64
C ASN A 8 0.52 -3.49 -7.34
N ALA A 9 -0.72 -3.02 -7.43
CA ALA A 9 -1.56 -2.83 -6.26
C ALA A 9 -1.82 -4.15 -5.55
N GLY A 10 -2.07 -5.21 -6.30
CA GLY A 10 -2.26 -6.54 -5.73
C GLY A 10 -1.01 -7.03 -5.02
N LYS A 11 0.14 -6.75 -5.59
CA LYS A 11 1.42 -7.12 -4.99
C LYS A 11 1.63 -6.40 -3.66
N VAL A 12 1.36 -5.10 -3.63
CA VAL A 12 1.49 -4.30 -2.41
C VAL A 12 0.48 -4.76 -1.37
N TRP A 13 -0.75 -5.02 -1.79
CA TRP A 13 -1.79 -5.49 -0.89
C TRP A 13 -1.41 -6.80 -0.20
N LYS A 14 -0.79 -7.72 -0.94
CA LYS A 14 -0.33 -8.98 -0.37
C LYS A 14 0.74 -8.76 0.69
N LEU A 15 1.64 -7.81 0.46
CA LEU A 15 2.66 -7.49 1.46
C LEU A 15 2.03 -6.93 2.73
N LEU A 16 1.03 -6.08 2.58
CA LEU A 16 0.35 -5.47 3.72
C LEU A 16 -0.57 -6.43 4.45
N ASN A 17 -0.85 -7.58 3.86
CA ASN A 17 -1.80 -8.54 4.41
C ASN A 17 -1.30 -9.27 5.66
N ASP A 18 -0.10 -8.97 6.12
CA ASP A 18 0.42 -9.50 7.37
C ASP A 18 -0.06 -8.69 8.58
N ASN A 19 -0.89 -7.68 8.36
CA ASN A 19 -1.48 -6.82 9.38
C ASN A 19 -0.45 -5.98 10.14
N LYS A 20 0.72 -5.80 9.54
CA LYS A 20 1.74 -4.93 10.11
C LYS A 20 1.66 -3.55 9.49
N ARG A 21 2.23 -2.61 10.20
CA ARG A 21 2.40 -1.26 9.67
C ARG A 21 3.73 -1.22 8.94
N TRP A 22 3.69 -0.79 7.69
CA TRP A 22 4.87 -0.72 6.86
C TRP A 22 5.27 0.74 6.66
N SER A 23 6.54 1.05 6.82
CA SER A 23 7.03 2.34 6.38
C SER A 23 7.10 2.33 4.85
N TYR A 24 7.04 3.51 4.25
CA TYR A 24 7.15 3.62 2.80
C TYR A 24 8.47 3.00 2.30
N CYS A 25 9.56 3.28 3.00
CA CYS A 25 10.88 2.77 2.61
C CYS A 25 10.92 1.25 2.63
N ASP A 26 10.37 0.63 3.67
CA ASP A 26 10.35 -0.82 3.77
C ASP A 26 9.46 -1.43 2.68
N LEU A 27 8.32 -0.81 2.43
CA LEU A 27 7.40 -1.29 1.42
C LEU A 27 8.02 -1.18 0.02
N LYS A 28 8.72 -0.09 -0.24
CA LYS A 28 9.41 0.07 -1.51
C LYS A 28 10.45 -1.03 -1.72
N ARG A 29 11.22 -1.32 -0.68
CA ARG A 29 12.25 -2.34 -0.74
C ARG A 29 11.65 -3.72 -0.96
N ALA A 30 10.62 -4.06 -0.22
CA ALA A 30 9.99 -5.37 -0.29
C ALA A 30 9.25 -5.59 -1.60
N SER A 31 8.62 -4.55 -2.12
CA SER A 31 7.85 -4.65 -3.36
C SER A 31 8.74 -4.65 -4.60
N GLU A 32 9.96 -4.12 -4.48
CA GLU A 32 10.90 -3.96 -5.59
C GLU A 32 10.35 -3.07 -6.71
N LEU A 33 9.39 -2.22 -6.38
CA LEU A 33 8.81 -1.28 -7.34
C LEU A 33 9.56 0.05 -7.31
N SER A 34 9.52 0.76 -8.44
CA SER A 34 10.03 2.12 -8.49
C SER A 34 9.10 3.02 -7.66
N ASP A 35 9.58 4.21 -7.32
CA ASP A 35 8.74 5.18 -6.62
C ASP A 35 7.46 5.47 -7.38
N ARG A 36 7.57 5.63 -8.69
CA ARG A 36 6.42 5.90 -9.55
C ARG A 36 5.39 4.77 -9.46
N ASP A 37 5.85 3.54 -9.63
CA ASP A 37 4.95 2.39 -9.65
C ASP A 37 4.35 2.12 -8.28
N LEU A 38 5.16 2.26 -7.25
CA LEU A 38 4.68 2.07 -5.89
C LEU A 38 3.64 3.13 -5.51
N ASN A 39 3.91 4.40 -5.85
CA ASN A 39 2.97 5.47 -5.56
C ASN A 39 1.65 5.28 -6.29
N ALA A 40 1.70 4.83 -7.53
CA ALA A 40 0.49 4.56 -8.29
C ALA A 40 -0.32 3.42 -7.66
N ALA A 41 0.37 2.36 -7.21
CA ALA A 41 -0.29 1.23 -6.56
C ALA A 41 -0.92 1.64 -5.22
N ILE A 42 -0.20 2.45 -4.44
CA ILE A 42 -0.71 2.96 -3.17
C ILE A 42 -1.94 3.82 -3.40
N GLY A 43 -1.87 4.70 -4.39
CA GLY A 43 -3.02 5.55 -4.73
C GLY A 43 -4.24 4.74 -5.14
N TRP A 44 -4.03 3.67 -5.90
CA TRP A 44 -5.09 2.78 -6.30
C TRP A 44 -5.76 2.14 -5.08
N LEU A 45 -4.95 1.60 -4.15
CA LEU A 45 -5.46 0.97 -2.95
C LEU A 45 -6.17 1.96 -2.03
N ALA A 46 -5.64 3.17 -1.93
CA ALA A 46 -6.27 4.21 -1.13
C ALA A 46 -7.63 4.59 -1.69
N ARG A 47 -7.73 4.69 -3.01
CA ARG A 47 -8.99 4.99 -3.67
C ARG A 47 -10.04 3.91 -3.41
N GLU A 48 -9.57 2.66 -3.31
CA GLU A 48 -10.46 1.53 -3.03
C GLU A 48 -10.72 1.34 -1.54
N ASN A 49 -10.22 2.24 -0.71
CA ASN A 49 -10.39 2.19 0.74
C ASN A 49 -9.83 0.90 1.37
N LYS A 50 -8.77 0.37 0.78
CA LYS A 50 -8.17 -0.87 1.27
C LYS A 50 -6.99 -0.65 2.19
N ILE A 51 -6.46 0.57 2.21
CA ILE A 51 -5.33 0.90 3.07
C ILE A 51 -5.57 2.24 3.75
N ASP A 52 -4.91 2.41 4.87
CA ASP A 52 -4.88 3.66 5.59
C ASP A 52 -3.45 4.12 5.78
N PHE A 53 -3.30 5.38 6.07
CA PHE A 53 -2.01 6.01 6.27
C PHE A 53 -1.92 6.57 7.67
N GLU A 54 -0.73 6.52 8.24
CA GLU A 54 -0.45 7.16 9.50
C GLU A 54 0.92 7.80 9.42
N CYS A 55 1.02 9.04 9.83
CA CYS A 55 2.28 9.76 9.85
C CYS A 55 2.71 9.89 11.31
N SER A 56 3.82 9.28 11.65
CA SER A 56 4.33 9.28 13.02
C SER A 56 5.82 9.58 12.97
N ASN A 57 6.25 10.57 13.75
CA ASN A 57 7.66 10.96 13.81
C ASN A 57 8.28 11.27 12.44
N GLY A 58 7.47 11.78 11.53
CA GLY A 58 7.95 12.13 10.20
C GLY A 58 8.00 10.97 9.23
N ASP A 59 7.63 9.77 9.65
CA ASP A 59 7.60 8.60 8.78
C ASP A 59 6.17 8.25 8.39
N ASP A 60 5.98 7.98 7.10
CA ASP A 60 4.69 7.54 6.58
C ASP A 60 4.57 6.04 6.73
N CYS A 61 3.54 5.60 7.42
CA CYS A 61 3.24 4.18 7.59
C CYS A 61 1.95 3.83 6.88
N LEU A 62 1.93 2.65 6.29
CA LEU A 62 0.77 2.15 5.57
C LEU A 62 0.33 0.83 6.22
N PHE A 63 -0.97 0.61 6.26
CA PHE A 63 -1.51 -0.64 6.79
C PHE A 63 -2.90 -0.87 6.20
N LEU A 64 -3.35 -2.10 6.27
CA LEU A 64 -4.68 -2.44 5.75
C LEU A 64 -5.76 -1.75 6.57
N SER A 65 -6.77 -1.25 5.86
CA SER A 65 -7.91 -0.64 6.52
C SER A 65 -8.76 -1.72 7.18
N VAL A 66 -9.03 -1.57 8.47
CA VAL A 66 -9.84 -2.55 9.20
C VAL A 66 -11.30 -2.46 8.83
N ASN A 67 -11.70 -1.39 8.16
CA ASN A 67 -13.10 -1.21 7.79
C ASN A 67 -13.51 -2.04 6.57
N VAL A 68 -12.55 -2.63 5.90
CA VAL A 68 -12.79 -3.30 4.62
C VAL A 68 -13.74 -4.48 4.74
N TYR A 69 -13.66 -5.21 5.81
CA TYR A 69 -14.44 -6.44 5.94
C TYR A 69 -15.66 -6.32 6.84
N ILE A 70 -16.00 -5.14 7.19
CA ILE A 70 -17.24 -4.95 7.96
C ILE A 70 -18.45 -4.96 7.05
N GLY A 71 -18.25 -4.53 5.84
CA GLY A 71 -19.33 -4.45 4.88
C GLY A 71 -19.79 -5.77 4.37
#